data_2ac2cc86d97dea6f41c9ebadb5e6484a
#
_entry.id   2ac2cc86d97dea6f41c9ebadb5e6484a
#
_cell.length_a   1.000
_cell.length_b   1.000
_cell.length_c   1.000
_cell.angle_alpha   90.00
_cell.angle_beta   90.00
_cell.angle_gamma   90.00
#
_symmetry.space_group_name_H-M   'P 1'
#
loop_
_entity.id
_entity.type
_entity.pdbx_description
1 polymer ?
#
loop_
_entity_poly.entity_id
_entity_poly.type
_entity_poly.pdbx_seq_one_letter_code
_entity_poly.pdbx_strand_id
1 'polypeptide(L)'
;MGGGLVGFSIAYGLARCGLGCVLLDASDTDFSAARGNFGLVWVQGKGAGFPAYADWTMRSSELWPALCEELQDINGPSLGLEQDGGIHICLSQEEYDDRKEKLDLLRSHQNGRFAYEMLDRQALLELQPDLGPDVVGGSWCPSDGHVNPLYLLRSLHDGFLRHGGHVHADAEVDDISFAKGIFT
;
A
#
# COMPACT_ATOMS: atom_id res chain seq x y z
N MET A 1 13.48 10.95 6.40
CA MET A 1 14.33 11.02 5.20
C MET A 1 13.69 10.22 4.09
N GLY A 2 13.81 10.71 2.84
CA GLY A 2 13.22 10.15 1.63
C GLY A 2 11.80 10.63 1.36
N GLY A 3 11.59 11.34 0.24
CA GLY A 3 10.32 11.92 -0.23
C GLY A 3 9.45 10.96 -1.06
N GLY A 4 9.62 9.66 -0.88
CA GLY A 4 8.72 8.66 -1.47
C GLY A 4 7.41 8.49 -0.70
N LEU A 5 6.56 7.56 -1.14
CA LEU A 5 5.25 7.29 -0.52
C LEU A 5 5.35 7.02 0.98
N VAL A 6 6.32 6.21 1.41
CA VAL A 6 6.51 5.88 2.83
C VAL A 6 6.91 7.12 3.65
N GLY A 7 7.92 7.87 3.16
CA GLY A 7 8.40 9.07 3.86
C GLY A 7 7.33 10.14 3.98
N PHE A 8 6.63 10.46 2.90
CA PHE A 8 5.52 11.43 2.95
C PHE A 8 4.33 10.94 3.78
N SER A 9 4.01 9.64 3.78
CA SER A 9 2.95 9.11 4.64
C SER A 9 3.28 9.29 6.13
N ILE A 10 4.54 9.03 6.52
CA ILE A 10 5.01 9.24 7.90
C ILE A 10 5.01 10.73 8.24
N ALA A 11 5.59 11.57 7.37
CA ALA A 11 5.70 13.01 7.57
C ALA A 11 4.33 13.68 7.69
N TYR A 12 3.39 13.33 6.81
CA TYR A 12 2.01 13.79 6.86
C TYR A 12 1.32 13.37 8.17
N GLY A 13 1.45 12.09 8.55
CA GLY A 13 0.87 11.58 9.79
C GLY A 13 1.39 12.31 11.03
N LEU A 14 2.70 12.59 11.11
CA LEU A 14 3.32 13.34 12.21
C LEU A 14 2.87 14.81 12.23
N ALA A 15 2.90 15.49 11.09
CA ALA A 15 2.48 16.88 10.98
C ALA A 15 0.98 17.06 11.32
N ARG A 16 0.13 16.13 10.87
CA ARG A 16 -1.29 16.07 11.23
C ARG A 16 -1.52 15.94 12.74
N CYS A 17 -0.62 15.27 13.46
CA CYS A 17 -0.64 15.21 14.92
C CYS A 17 -0.07 16.46 15.60
N GLY A 18 0.27 17.52 14.86
CA GLY A 18 0.82 18.77 15.40
C GLY A 18 2.32 18.71 15.72
N LEU A 19 3.02 17.70 15.24
CA LEU A 19 4.47 17.58 15.43
C LEU A 19 5.21 18.36 14.35
N GLY A 20 6.19 19.19 14.75
CA GLY A 20 7.08 19.87 13.81
C GLY A 20 7.95 18.86 13.07
N CYS A 21 7.84 18.83 11.74
CA CYS A 21 8.55 17.86 10.92
C CYS A 21 9.26 18.54 9.74
N VAL A 22 10.46 18.05 9.45
CA VAL A 22 11.22 18.37 8.25
C VAL A 22 11.45 17.06 7.49
N LEU A 23 11.21 17.06 6.19
CA LEU A 23 11.50 15.95 5.30
C LEU A 23 12.70 16.33 4.43
N LEU A 24 13.74 15.50 4.48
CA LEU A 24 14.93 15.62 3.62
C LEU A 24 14.80 14.62 2.49
N ASP A 25 14.97 15.07 1.25
CA ASP A 25 14.93 14.20 0.07
C ASP A 25 16.12 14.48 -0.84
N ALA A 26 16.65 13.43 -1.43
CA ALA A 26 17.70 13.57 -2.44
C ALA A 26 17.15 14.20 -3.72
N SER A 27 18.05 14.54 -4.64
CA SER A 27 17.67 15.08 -5.95
C SER A 27 16.71 14.14 -6.71
N ASP A 28 15.68 14.72 -7.31
CA ASP A 28 14.63 14.02 -8.03
C ASP A 28 15.02 13.70 -9.50
N THR A 29 16.31 13.47 -9.74
CA THR A 29 16.86 13.18 -11.08
C THR A 29 16.60 11.76 -11.53
N ASP A 30 16.37 10.82 -10.60
CA ASP A 30 16.22 9.41 -10.87
C ASP A 30 14.77 8.95 -10.83
N PHE A 31 14.49 7.88 -11.59
CA PHE A 31 13.16 7.23 -11.56
C PHE A 31 12.97 6.49 -10.25
N SER A 32 12.18 7.08 -9.34
CA SER A 32 11.92 6.49 -8.03
C SER A 32 10.83 5.41 -8.05
N ALA A 33 10.91 4.44 -7.14
CA ALA A 33 9.90 3.40 -6.97
C ALA A 33 8.50 3.98 -6.65
N ALA A 34 8.43 5.16 -6.03
CA ALA A 34 7.18 5.85 -5.75
C ALA A 34 6.45 6.32 -7.02
N ARG A 35 7.18 6.53 -8.12
CA ARG A 35 6.61 6.93 -9.42
C ARG A 35 6.33 5.75 -10.34
N GLY A 36 7.01 4.63 -10.14
CA GLY A 36 6.93 3.43 -10.99
C GLY A 36 6.16 2.27 -10.38
N ASN A 37 5.21 2.52 -9.47
CA ASN A 37 4.40 1.46 -8.86
C ASN A 37 2.97 1.43 -9.39
N PHE A 38 2.28 0.32 -9.14
CA PHE A 38 0.90 0.08 -9.60
C PHE A 38 -0.17 0.66 -8.67
N GLY A 39 0.22 1.20 -7.51
CA GLY A 39 -0.70 1.71 -6.51
C GLY A 39 -1.56 0.64 -5.81
N LEU A 40 -1.09 -0.60 -5.73
CA LEU A 40 -1.86 -1.68 -5.13
C LEU A 40 -2.10 -1.45 -3.64
N VAL A 41 -3.36 -1.54 -3.25
CA VAL A 41 -3.81 -1.76 -1.88
C VAL A 41 -4.04 -3.25 -1.75
N TRP A 42 -3.12 -3.97 -1.08
CA TRP A 42 -3.05 -5.41 -1.22
C TRP A 42 -2.76 -6.12 0.09
N VAL A 43 -3.71 -6.94 0.57
CA VAL A 43 -3.58 -7.69 1.82
C VAL A 43 -3.37 -9.19 1.61
N GLN A 44 -3.95 -9.76 0.55
CA GLN A 44 -3.78 -11.18 0.26
C GLN A 44 -2.31 -11.50 -0.09
N GLY A 45 -1.67 -12.35 0.70
CA GLY A 45 -0.25 -12.68 0.53
C GLY A 45 0.70 -11.84 1.39
N LYS A 46 0.19 -10.97 2.27
CA LYS A 46 0.99 -10.23 3.24
C LYS A 46 0.92 -10.89 4.62
N GLY A 47 2.09 -11.23 5.17
CA GLY A 47 2.20 -11.70 6.55
C GLY A 47 1.71 -13.12 6.82
N ALA A 48 1.64 -14.02 5.82
CA ALA A 48 1.26 -15.43 6.04
C ALA A 48 2.13 -16.13 7.10
N GLY A 49 3.42 -15.83 7.16
CA GLY A 49 4.36 -16.30 8.19
C GLY A 49 4.62 -15.31 9.32
N PHE A 50 3.93 -14.16 9.36
CA PHE A 50 4.14 -13.10 10.35
C PHE A 50 2.82 -12.40 10.72
N PRO A 51 2.07 -12.94 11.69
CA PRO A 51 0.72 -12.48 12.03
C PRO A 51 0.62 -10.98 12.32
N ALA A 52 1.58 -10.40 13.05
CA ALA A 52 1.58 -8.97 13.37
C ALA A 52 1.63 -8.09 12.10
N TYR A 53 2.34 -8.52 11.06
CA TYR A 53 2.37 -7.82 9.78
C TYR A 53 1.06 -8.00 9.00
N ALA A 54 0.45 -9.20 9.06
CA ALA A 54 -0.86 -9.44 8.48
C ALA A 54 -1.93 -8.53 9.11
N ASP A 55 -1.97 -8.42 10.43
CA ASP A 55 -2.89 -7.54 11.16
C ASP A 55 -2.67 -6.06 10.80
N TRP A 56 -1.42 -5.65 10.70
CA TRP A 56 -1.08 -4.28 10.32
C TRP A 56 -1.53 -3.95 8.90
N THR A 57 -1.29 -4.84 7.93
CA THR A 57 -1.72 -4.62 6.55
C THR A 57 -3.24 -4.62 6.40
N MET A 58 -3.95 -5.51 7.12
CA MET A 58 -5.41 -5.48 7.18
C MET A 58 -5.93 -4.16 7.74
N ARG A 59 -5.37 -3.72 8.86
CA ARG A 59 -5.75 -2.43 9.45
C ARG A 59 -5.47 -1.25 8.50
N SER A 60 -4.35 -1.30 7.78
CA SER A 60 -4.03 -0.28 6.77
C SER A 60 -5.04 -0.27 5.63
N SER A 61 -5.46 -1.46 5.15
CA SER A 61 -6.50 -1.58 4.11
C SER A 61 -7.83 -0.99 4.55
N GLU A 62 -8.25 -1.22 5.80
CA GLU A 62 -9.47 -0.65 6.38
C GLU A 62 -9.46 0.89 6.48
N LEU A 63 -8.28 1.49 6.58
CA LEU A 63 -8.11 2.95 6.73
C LEU A 63 -8.07 3.71 5.39
N TRP A 64 -7.89 3.02 4.27
CA TRP A 64 -7.75 3.67 2.96
C TRP A 64 -8.91 4.59 2.59
N PRO A 65 -10.19 4.18 2.73
CA PRO A 65 -11.30 5.07 2.36
C PRO A 65 -11.27 6.41 3.12
N ALA A 66 -11.09 6.35 4.44
CA ALA A 66 -11.04 7.55 5.27
C ALA A 66 -9.83 8.45 4.96
N LEU A 67 -8.65 7.85 4.69
CA LEU A 67 -7.46 8.60 4.28
C LEU A 67 -7.65 9.28 2.92
N CYS A 68 -8.28 8.58 1.96
CA CYS A 68 -8.54 9.15 0.65
C CYS A 68 -9.53 10.31 0.71
N GLU A 69 -10.59 10.19 1.50
CA GLU A 69 -11.54 11.28 1.76
C GLU A 69 -10.85 12.49 2.38
N GLU A 70 -10.06 12.28 3.43
CA GLU A 70 -9.30 13.35 4.09
C GLU A 70 -8.33 14.07 3.14
N LEU A 71 -7.56 13.32 2.34
CA LEU A 71 -6.62 13.90 1.39
C LEU A 71 -7.32 14.60 0.22
N GLN A 72 -8.49 14.12 -0.21
CA GLN A 72 -9.30 14.76 -1.23
C GLN A 72 -9.87 16.10 -0.76
N ASP A 73 -10.30 16.21 0.48
CA ASP A 73 -10.74 17.47 1.09
C ASP A 73 -9.61 18.51 1.15
N ILE A 74 -8.38 18.05 1.26
CA ILE A 74 -7.20 18.92 1.22
C ILE A 74 -6.93 19.45 -0.20
N ASN A 75 -6.97 18.62 -1.23
CA ASN A 75 -6.45 18.94 -2.57
C ASN A 75 -7.48 18.94 -3.70
N GLY A 76 -8.70 18.44 -3.45
CA GLY A 76 -9.80 18.42 -4.39
C GLY A 76 -9.85 17.24 -5.38
N PRO A 77 -8.79 16.80 -6.07
CA PRO A 77 -8.89 15.67 -6.99
C PRO A 77 -9.02 14.33 -6.26
N SER A 78 -9.86 13.46 -6.80
CA SER A 78 -9.97 12.07 -6.33
C SER A 78 -8.63 11.34 -6.47
N LEU A 79 -8.28 10.55 -5.46
CA LEU A 79 -7.11 9.68 -5.48
C LEU A 79 -7.33 8.42 -6.32
N GLY A 80 -8.56 8.19 -6.83
CA GLY A 80 -8.91 7.01 -7.62
C GLY A 80 -8.79 5.72 -6.81
N LEU A 81 -9.17 5.74 -5.54
CA LEU A 81 -9.26 4.52 -4.75
C LEU A 81 -10.41 3.66 -5.26
N GLU A 82 -10.08 2.45 -5.66
CA GLU A 82 -11.03 1.38 -5.98
C GLU A 82 -10.67 0.16 -5.12
N GLN A 83 -11.58 -0.24 -4.23
CA GLN A 83 -11.43 -1.39 -3.33
C GLN A 83 -12.55 -2.40 -3.57
N ASP A 84 -12.71 -2.81 -4.81
CA ASP A 84 -13.74 -3.75 -5.26
C ASP A 84 -13.23 -5.21 -5.28
N GLY A 85 -12.08 -5.42 -4.69
CA GLY A 85 -11.37 -6.69 -4.62
C GLY A 85 -10.18 -6.78 -5.57
N GLY A 86 -9.36 -7.80 -5.33
CA GLY A 86 -8.19 -8.10 -6.14
C GLY A 86 -8.08 -9.57 -6.47
N ILE A 87 -7.63 -9.88 -7.68
CA ILE A 87 -7.44 -11.25 -8.17
C ILE A 87 -5.94 -11.57 -8.19
N HIS A 88 -5.56 -12.72 -7.66
CA HIS A 88 -4.26 -13.32 -7.86
C HIS A 88 -4.42 -14.59 -8.67
N ILE A 89 -3.85 -14.63 -9.87
CA ILE A 89 -3.94 -15.77 -10.78
C ILE A 89 -2.90 -16.83 -10.46
N CYS A 90 -3.22 -18.10 -10.74
CA CYS A 90 -2.33 -19.25 -10.64
C CYS A 90 -2.20 -19.92 -12.01
N LEU A 91 -0.98 -20.27 -12.38
CA LEU A 91 -0.66 -20.86 -13.69
C LEU A 91 -0.50 -22.39 -13.64
N SER A 92 -0.52 -22.97 -12.43
CA SER A 92 -0.51 -24.42 -12.23
C SER A 92 -1.38 -24.84 -11.05
N GLN A 93 -1.73 -26.12 -11.00
CA GLN A 93 -2.47 -26.66 -9.85
C GLN A 93 -1.64 -26.58 -8.55
N GLU A 94 -0.33 -26.75 -8.63
CA GLU A 94 0.60 -26.60 -7.50
C GLU A 94 0.54 -25.17 -6.93
N GLU A 95 0.62 -24.14 -7.79
CA GLU A 95 0.47 -22.74 -7.37
C GLU A 95 -0.89 -22.46 -6.72
N TYR A 96 -1.95 -23.07 -7.27
CA TYR A 96 -3.30 -22.91 -6.74
C TYR A 96 -3.43 -23.53 -5.33
N ASP A 97 -2.91 -24.73 -5.13
CA ASP A 97 -2.95 -25.44 -3.86
C ASP A 97 -2.08 -24.74 -2.80
N ASP A 98 -0.86 -24.33 -3.16
CA ASP A 98 0.02 -23.52 -2.32
C ASP A 98 -0.62 -22.18 -1.93
N ARG A 99 -1.28 -21.55 -2.88
CA ARG A 99 -1.99 -20.29 -2.65
C ARG A 99 -3.09 -20.46 -1.63
N LYS A 100 -3.90 -21.51 -1.78
CA LYS A 100 -4.98 -21.83 -0.86
C LYS A 100 -4.44 -22.06 0.56
N GLU A 101 -3.38 -22.85 0.72
CA GLU A 101 -2.76 -23.11 2.02
C GLU A 101 -2.30 -21.81 2.71
N LYS A 102 -1.62 -20.93 1.98
CA LYS A 102 -1.17 -19.62 2.49
C LYS A 102 -2.33 -18.74 2.94
N LEU A 103 -3.43 -18.72 2.19
CA LEU A 103 -4.59 -17.90 2.53
C LEU A 103 -5.42 -18.49 3.70
N ASP A 104 -5.49 -19.82 3.81
CA ASP A 104 -6.08 -20.50 4.97
C ASP A 104 -5.28 -20.18 6.25
N LEU A 105 -3.95 -20.16 6.17
CA LEU A 105 -3.09 -19.76 7.27
C LEU A 105 -3.34 -18.29 7.69
N LEU A 106 -3.42 -17.36 6.74
CA LEU A 106 -3.76 -15.96 7.00
C LEU A 106 -5.12 -15.82 7.67
N ARG A 107 -6.15 -16.52 7.16
CA ARG A 107 -7.50 -16.53 7.74
C ARG A 107 -7.49 -17.02 9.18
N SER A 108 -6.75 -18.09 9.47
CA SER A 108 -6.62 -18.64 10.81
C SER A 108 -5.97 -17.68 11.80
N HIS A 109 -4.88 -17.01 11.39
CA HIS A 109 -4.16 -16.04 12.22
C HIS A 109 -5.00 -14.80 12.53
N GLN A 110 -5.90 -14.40 11.64
CA GLN A 110 -6.73 -13.22 11.81
C GLN A 110 -8.14 -13.53 12.38
N ASN A 111 -8.32 -14.69 12.97
CA ASN A 111 -9.60 -15.10 13.58
C ASN A 111 -10.79 -14.92 12.61
N GLY A 112 -10.59 -15.22 11.33
CA GLY A 112 -11.62 -15.14 10.29
C GLY A 112 -11.91 -13.73 9.74
N ARG A 113 -11.22 -12.71 10.18
CA ARG A 113 -11.37 -11.33 9.63
C ARG A 113 -10.88 -11.22 8.18
N PHE A 114 -9.86 -11.99 7.81
CA PHE A 114 -9.39 -12.05 6.44
C PHE A 114 -10.34 -12.90 5.59
N ALA A 115 -11.02 -12.25 4.65
CA ALA A 115 -11.91 -12.90 3.69
C ALA A 115 -11.17 -13.12 2.36
N TYR A 116 -11.34 -14.29 1.78
CA TYR A 116 -10.90 -14.61 0.43
C TYR A 116 -11.76 -15.73 -0.15
N GLU A 117 -11.75 -15.87 -1.45
CA GLU A 117 -12.37 -16.96 -2.20
C GLU A 117 -11.34 -17.55 -3.18
N MET A 118 -11.30 -18.88 -3.25
CA MET A 118 -10.56 -19.57 -4.33
C MET A 118 -11.51 -19.75 -5.51
N LEU A 119 -11.08 -19.28 -6.66
CA LEU A 119 -11.84 -19.30 -7.91
C LEU A 119 -11.19 -20.28 -8.89
N ASP A 120 -11.97 -21.15 -9.47
CA ASP A 120 -11.54 -21.94 -10.62
C ASP A 120 -11.44 -21.06 -11.89
N ARG A 121 -10.93 -21.65 -12.98
CA ARG A 121 -10.79 -20.91 -14.24
C ARG A 121 -12.11 -20.34 -14.75
N GLN A 122 -13.22 -21.08 -14.60
CA GLN A 122 -14.51 -20.64 -15.11
C GLN A 122 -15.00 -19.41 -14.37
N ALA A 123 -14.94 -19.44 -13.03
CA ALA A 123 -15.33 -18.31 -12.19
C ALA A 123 -14.43 -17.08 -12.44
N LEU A 124 -13.12 -17.29 -12.66
CA LEU A 124 -12.22 -16.19 -13.03
C LEU A 124 -12.54 -15.55 -14.36
N LEU A 125 -12.94 -16.33 -15.38
CA LEU A 125 -13.33 -15.82 -16.70
C LEU A 125 -14.62 -14.99 -16.66
N GLU A 126 -15.50 -15.23 -15.69
CA GLU A 126 -16.68 -14.39 -15.46
C GLU A 126 -16.31 -12.99 -14.94
N LEU A 127 -15.23 -12.91 -14.14
CA LEU A 127 -14.71 -11.64 -13.60
C LEU A 127 -13.76 -10.95 -14.58
N GLN A 128 -12.92 -11.71 -15.26
CA GLN A 128 -11.88 -11.23 -16.17
C GLN A 128 -11.84 -12.10 -17.44
N PRO A 129 -12.61 -11.74 -18.47
CA PRO A 129 -12.74 -12.57 -19.69
C PRO A 129 -11.45 -12.75 -20.51
N ASP A 130 -10.52 -11.82 -20.41
CA ASP A 130 -9.28 -11.77 -21.21
C ASP A 130 -8.10 -12.55 -20.59
N LEU A 131 -8.35 -13.45 -19.66
CA LEU A 131 -7.30 -14.27 -19.05
C LEU A 131 -6.68 -15.25 -20.05
N GLY A 132 -5.35 -15.33 -20.03
CA GLY A 132 -4.59 -16.27 -20.86
C GLY A 132 -4.96 -17.73 -20.64
N PRO A 133 -4.64 -18.62 -21.62
CA PRO A 133 -5.05 -20.03 -21.58
C PRO A 133 -4.41 -20.82 -20.43
N ASP A 134 -3.24 -20.39 -19.95
CA ASP A 134 -2.46 -21.12 -18.94
C ASP A 134 -2.97 -20.87 -17.49
N VAL A 135 -3.88 -19.94 -17.30
CA VAL A 135 -4.47 -19.67 -15.96
C VAL A 135 -5.39 -20.82 -15.58
N VAL A 136 -5.08 -21.51 -14.49
CA VAL A 136 -5.88 -22.64 -13.98
C VAL A 136 -6.92 -22.23 -12.96
N GLY A 137 -6.71 -21.12 -12.28
CA GLY A 137 -7.57 -20.59 -11.24
C GLY A 137 -6.87 -19.44 -10.50
N GLY A 138 -7.37 -19.09 -9.32
CA GLY A 138 -6.76 -18.03 -8.52
C GLY A 138 -7.48 -17.76 -7.21
N SER A 139 -7.14 -16.66 -6.58
CA SER A 139 -7.83 -16.19 -5.38
C SER A 139 -8.37 -14.78 -5.59
N TRP A 140 -9.53 -14.50 -5.04
CA TRP A 140 -10.12 -13.17 -4.93
C TRP A 140 -10.17 -12.73 -3.48
N CYS A 141 -9.84 -11.48 -3.21
CA CYS A 141 -9.89 -10.89 -1.86
C CYS A 141 -10.62 -9.54 -1.91
N PRO A 142 -11.73 -9.38 -1.17
CA PRO A 142 -12.55 -8.16 -1.22
C PRO A 142 -11.84 -6.93 -0.61
N SER A 143 -10.83 -7.11 0.22
CA SER A 143 -10.08 -6.02 0.86
C SER A 143 -8.94 -5.46 0.00
N ASP A 144 -8.69 -6.08 -1.13
CA ASP A 144 -7.68 -5.61 -2.08
C ASP A 144 -8.27 -4.57 -3.06
N GLY A 145 -7.39 -3.81 -3.67
CA GLY A 145 -7.77 -2.79 -4.62
C GLY A 145 -6.56 -2.00 -5.12
N HIS A 146 -6.81 -0.78 -5.56
CA HIS A 146 -5.73 0.10 -5.99
C HIS A 146 -6.08 1.58 -5.78
N VAL A 147 -5.06 2.41 -5.83
CA VAL A 147 -5.12 3.87 -5.75
C VAL A 147 -4.17 4.45 -6.79
N ASN A 148 -4.43 5.66 -7.30
CA ASN A 148 -3.45 6.32 -8.16
C ASN A 148 -2.23 6.76 -7.33
N PRO A 149 -1.04 6.15 -7.51
CA PRO A 149 0.11 6.40 -6.64
C PRO A 149 0.70 7.80 -6.81
N LEU A 150 0.56 8.41 -7.99
CA LEU A 150 1.05 9.76 -8.24
C LEU A 150 0.15 10.81 -7.60
N TYR A 151 -1.16 10.62 -7.66
CA TYR A 151 -2.10 11.50 -6.95
C TYR A 151 -1.96 11.35 -5.44
N LEU A 152 -1.78 10.12 -4.95
CA LEU A 152 -1.50 9.87 -3.53
C LEU A 152 -0.24 10.59 -3.07
N LEU A 153 0.88 10.42 -3.79
CA LEU A 153 2.15 11.07 -3.44
C LEU A 153 2.01 12.59 -3.39
N ARG A 154 1.36 13.17 -4.40
CA ARG A 154 1.10 14.61 -4.45
C ARG A 154 0.23 15.06 -3.28
N SER A 155 -0.85 14.35 -2.99
CA SER A 155 -1.78 14.72 -1.92
C SER A 155 -1.15 14.62 -0.54
N LEU A 156 -0.31 13.62 -0.31
CA LEU A 156 0.48 13.50 0.93
C LEU A 156 1.49 14.65 1.08
N HIS A 157 2.18 15.03 0.00
CA HIS A 157 3.08 16.18 -0.03
C HIS A 157 2.34 17.48 0.33
N ASP A 158 1.26 17.77 -0.38
CA ASP A 158 0.50 19.01 -0.19
C ASP A 158 -0.15 19.04 1.20
N GLY A 159 -0.67 17.90 1.67
CA GLY A 159 -1.19 17.75 3.02
C GLY A 159 -0.12 17.99 4.10
N PHE A 160 1.09 17.47 3.89
CA PHE A 160 2.23 17.71 4.78
C PHE A 160 2.55 19.20 4.90
N LEU A 161 2.65 19.91 3.76
CA LEU A 161 2.90 21.36 3.75
C LEU A 161 1.79 22.16 4.42
N ARG A 162 0.51 21.80 4.21
CA ARG A 162 -0.64 22.46 4.87
C ARG A 162 -0.63 22.32 6.39
N HIS A 163 -0.10 21.23 6.91
CA HIS A 163 0.10 21.02 8.34
C HIS A 163 1.40 21.63 8.90
N GLY A 164 2.06 22.51 8.13
CA GLY A 164 3.25 23.22 8.56
C GLY A 164 4.55 22.41 8.44
N GLY A 165 4.54 21.31 7.70
CA GLY A 165 5.74 20.56 7.38
C GLY A 165 6.66 21.32 6.39
N HIS A 166 7.94 21.01 6.40
CA HIS A 166 8.93 21.58 5.50
C HIS A 166 9.64 20.47 4.72
N VAL A 167 9.83 20.67 3.41
CA VAL A 167 10.59 19.76 2.55
C VAL A 167 11.90 20.46 2.13
N HIS A 168 13.00 19.78 2.32
CA HIS A 168 14.29 20.14 1.72
C HIS A 168 14.57 19.15 0.60
N ALA A 169 14.38 19.57 -0.63
CA ALA A 169 14.84 18.88 -1.83
C ALA A 169 16.35 19.04 -1.99
N ASP A 170 16.97 18.18 -2.78
CA ASP A 170 18.42 18.14 -2.99
C ASP A 170 19.25 18.03 -1.70
N ALA A 171 18.67 17.37 -0.69
CA ALA A 171 19.25 17.15 0.63
C ALA A 171 19.48 15.65 0.84
N GLU A 172 20.47 15.09 0.15
CA GLU A 172 20.90 13.72 0.33
C GLU A 172 21.51 13.54 1.71
N VAL A 173 21.13 12.45 2.38
CA VAL A 173 21.64 12.11 3.71
C VAL A 173 22.63 10.96 3.59
N ASP A 174 23.91 11.24 3.79
CA ASP A 174 25.01 10.28 3.66
C ASP A 174 25.22 9.46 4.93
N ASP A 175 24.99 10.08 6.10
CA ASP A 175 25.23 9.43 7.39
C ASP A 175 24.27 9.95 8.46
N ILE A 176 24.03 9.14 9.47
CA ILE A 176 23.23 9.50 10.65
C ILE A 176 24.03 9.12 11.89
N SER A 177 24.38 10.10 12.69
CA SER A 177 25.00 9.85 13.99
C SER A 177 24.04 10.16 15.13
N PHE A 178 24.23 9.46 16.24
CA PHE A 178 23.45 9.66 17.46
C PHE A 178 24.38 9.86 18.65
N ALA A 179 24.34 11.04 19.25
CA ALA A 179 25.11 11.35 20.43
C ALA A 179 24.31 12.23 21.41
N LYS A 180 24.39 11.92 22.69
CA LYS A 180 23.75 12.72 23.78
C LYS A 180 22.24 12.92 23.60
N GLY A 181 21.54 11.92 23.03
CA GLY A 181 20.09 12.02 22.80
C GLY A 181 19.66 12.79 21.52
N ILE A 182 20.60 13.17 20.68
CA ILE A 182 20.34 13.95 19.46
C ILE A 182 20.89 13.19 18.25
N PHE A 183 20.10 13.18 17.18
CA PHE A 183 20.53 12.72 15.86
C PHE A 183 21.13 13.89 15.07
N THR A 184 22.20 13.63 14.39
CA THR A 184 22.91 14.58 13.50
C THR A 184 23.36 13.87 12.24
#